data_077fa60da11a1e4d52221d2e74c5ea13
#
_entry.id   077fa60da11a1e4d52221d2e74c5ea13
#
_cell.length_a   1.000
_cell.length_b   1.000
_cell.length_c   1.000
_cell.angle_alpha   90.00
_cell.angle_beta   90.00
_cell.angle_gamma   90.00
#
_symmetry.space_group_name_H-M   'P 1'
#
loop_
_entity.id
_entity.type
_entity.pdbx_description
1 polymer ?
#
loop_
_entity_poly.entity_id
_entity_poly.type
_entity_poly.pdbx_seq_one_letter_code
_entity_poly.pdbx_strand_id
1 'polypeptide(L)'
;MSWNQHVRDAEASVLKQLISRVNGLKKLSCKAEFKTKLMIANGIVMSKLSYVMAMWGNCQGYLSKALQVQQLKAARAVCGYRSFYWSTSKLLSTCGWLSVHQLYWQEVYTLTHKILKSTKPVNIHRRMVANHQHGTRAAAGVSRGFGNLTVRSSFNYSATKYNQLPANIKEASNMPTFKRLIRSWVQKNVKL
;
A
#
# COMPACT_ATOMS: atom_id res chain seq x y z
N MET A 1 19.83 -15.56 10.86
CA MET A 1 19.36 -14.79 9.69
C MET A 1 18.83 -13.46 10.22
N SER A 2 19.31 -12.30 9.71
CA SER A 2 18.84 -11.01 10.20
C SER A 2 17.45 -10.69 9.64
N TRP A 3 16.64 -9.93 10.37
CA TRP A 3 15.32 -9.47 9.90
C TRP A 3 15.39 -8.78 8.53
N ASN A 4 16.42 -7.97 8.31
CA ASN A 4 16.67 -7.28 7.05
C ASN A 4 16.90 -8.24 5.87
N GLN A 5 17.60 -9.34 6.09
CA GLN A 5 17.80 -10.36 5.07
C GLN A 5 16.49 -11.05 4.71
N HIS A 6 15.73 -11.44 5.73
CA HIS A 6 14.41 -12.07 5.53
C HIS A 6 13.44 -11.19 4.73
N VAL A 7 13.42 -9.89 5.02
CA VAL A 7 12.60 -8.94 4.26
C VAL A 7 13.05 -8.83 2.80
N ARG A 8 14.37 -8.73 2.54
CA ARG A 8 14.92 -8.67 1.17
C ARG A 8 14.58 -9.92 0.36
N ASP A 9 14.69 -11.09 0.95
CA ASP A 9 14.39 -12.35 0.29
C ASP A 9 12.90 -12.46 -0.05
N ALA A 10 12.03 -12.02 0.86
CA ALA A 10 10.61 -11.94 0.63
C ALA A 10 10.26 -10.95 -0.50
N GLU A 11 10.89 -9.79 -0.53
CA GLU A 11 10.72 -8.77 -1.56
C GLU A 11 11.15 -9.27 -2.95
N ALA A 12 12.31 -9.92 -3.04
CA ALA A 12 12.81 -10.52 -4.28
C ALA A 12 11.88 -11.62 -4.79
N SER A 13 11.34 -12.45 -3.88
CA SER A 13 10.35 -13.48 -4.20
C SER A 13 9.05 -12.89 -4.75
N VAL A 14 8.55 -11.79 -4.14
CA VAL A 14 7.35 -11.10 -4.62
C VAL A 14 7.56 -10.56 -6.03
N LEU A 15 8.70 -9.92 -6.31
CA LEU A 15 9.01 -9.39 -7.64
C LEU A 15 9.06 -10.52 -8.69
N LYS A 16 9.75 -11.63 -8.39
CA LYS A 16 9.85 -12.79 -9.30
C LYS A 16 8.46 -13.37 -9.63
N GLN A 17 7.62 -13.56 -8.61
CA GLN A 17 6.26 -14.05 -8.82
C GLN A 17 5.42 -13.06 -9.62
N LEU A 18 5.59 -11.76 -9.40
CA LEU A 18 4.86 -10.74 -10.12
C LEU A 18 5.23 -10.70 -11.61
N ILE A 19 6.52 -10.83 -11.93
CA ILE A 19 7.00 -10.93 -13.32
C ILE A 19 6.34 -12.11 -14.04
N SER A 20 6.33 -13.29 -13.41
CA SER A 20 5.69 -14.49 -13.97
C SER A 20 4.19 -14.26 -14.25
N ARG A 21 3.47 -13.69 -13.28
CA ARG A 21 2.03 -13.40 -13.42
C ARG A 21 1.72 -12.37 -14.50
N VAL A 22 2.53 -11.33 -14.61
CA VAL A 22 2.39 -10.32 -15.67
C VAL A 22 2.65 -10.91 -17.04
N ASN A 23 3.63 -11.82 -17.18
CA ASN A 23 3.88 -12.51 -18.43
C ASN A 23 2.73 -13.45 -18.81
N GLY A 24 2.13 -14.14 -17.83
CA GLY A 24 0.90 -14.92 -18.04
C GLY A 24 -0.26 -14.04 -18.51
N LEU A 25 -0.47 -12.91 -17.86
CA LEU A 25 -1.52 -11.94 -18.24
C LEU A 25 -1.34 -11.45 -19.68
N LYS A 26 -0.10 -11.17 -20.12
CA LYS A 26 0.18 -10.74 -21.51
C LYS A 26 -0.23 -11.78 -22.52
N LYS A 27 0.04 -13.07 -22.25
CA LYS A 27 -0.38 -14.16 -23.14
C LYS A 27 -1.89 -14.28 -23.28
N LEU A 28 -2.63 -14.02 -22.20
CA LEU A 28 -4.10 -14.03 -22.19
C LEU A 28 -4.71 -12.77 -22.82
N SER A 29 -3.97 -11.67 -22.84
CA SER A 29 -4.50 -10.36 -23.24
C SER A 29 -4.94 -10.25 -24.70
N CYS A 30 -4.48 -11.14 -25.58
CA CYS A 30 -4.81 -11.09 -27.01
C CYS A 30 -6.27 -11.49 -27.32
N LYS A 31 -6.94 -12.24 -26.43
CA LYS A 31 -8.22 -12.91 -26.71
C LYS A 31 -9.39 -12.43 -25.84
N ALA A 32 -9.16 -11.60 -24.85
CA ALA A 32 -10.16 -11.22 -23.87
C ALA A 32 -10.53 -9.72 -23.96
N GLU A 33 -11.76 -9.37 -23.60
CA GLU A 33 -12.21 -7.99 -23.47
C GLU A 33 -11.56 -7.26 -22.30
N PHE A 34 -11.59 -5.93 -22.31
CA PHE A 34 -11.01 -5.07 -21.27
C PHE A 34 -11.47 -5.45 -19.86
N LYS A 35 -12.79 -5.64 -19.66
CA LYS A 35 -13.36 -5.97 -18.34
C LYS A 35 -12.84 -7.31 -17.80
N THR A 36 -12.77 -8.32 -18.65
CA THR A 36 -12.25 -9.64 -18.30
C THR A 36 -10.76 -9.57 -17.98
N LYS A 37 -9.97 -8.86 -18.81
CA LYS A 37 -8.53 -8.64 -18.55
C LYS A 37 -8.30 -7.93 -17.23
N LEU A 38 -9.09 -6.89 -16.93
CA LEU A 38 -8.99 -6.13 -15.69
C LEU A 38 -9.33 -7.02 -14.47
N MET A 39 -10.37 -7.84 -14.57
CA MET A 39 -10.73 -8.78 -13.50
C MET A 39 -9.62 -9.80 -13.23
N ILE A 40 -9.05 -10.40 -14.28
CA ILE A 40 -7.92 -11.32 -14.15
C ILE A 40 -6.71 -10.60 -13.55
N ALA A 41 -6.36 -9.41 -14.05
CA ALA A 41 -5.23 -8.62 -13.53
C ALA A 41 -5.39 -8.26 -12.05
N ASN A 42 -6.61 -7.91 -11.62
CA ASN A 42 -6.92 -7.66 -10.22
C ASN A 42 -6.70 -8.93 -9.37
N GLY A 43 -7.15 -10.08 -9.86
CA GLY A 43 -7.02 -11.36 -9.15
C GLY A 43 -5.59 -11.87 -9.04
N ILE A 44 -4.76 -11.74 -10.07
CA ILE A 44 -3.42 -12.35 -10.09
C ILE A 44 -2.28 -11.36 -9.84
N VAL A 45 -2.40 -10.10 -10.26
CA VAL A 45 -1.35 -9.09 -10.13
C VAL A 45 -1.59 -8.20 -8.92
N MET A 46 -2.74 -7.54 -8.87
CA MET A 46 -3.02 -6.58 -7.80
C MET A 46 -3.19 -7.25 -6.44
N SER A 47 -3.81 -8.43 -6.38
CA SER A 47 -3.89 -9.23 -5.15
C SER A 47 -2.51 -9.55 -4.58
N LYS A 48 -1.53 -9.88 -5.45
CA LYS A 48 -0.16 -10.15 -5.00
C LYS A 48 0.57 -8.89 -4.56
N LEU A 49 0.37 -7.76 -5.24
CA LEU A 49 0.92 -6.48 -4.82
C LEU A 49 0.37 -6.02 -3.47
N SER A 50 -0.93 -6.17 -3.25
CA SER A 50 -1.57 -5.76 -1.98
C SER A 50 -1.28 -6.71 -0.82
N TYR A 51 -0.86 -7.95 -1.11
CA TYR A 51 -0.63 -8.95 -0.07
C TYR A 51 0.46 -8.51 0.91
N VAL A 52 0.06 -8.26 2.14
CA VAL A 52 0.94 -7.82 3.25
C VAL A 52 1.80 -6.58 2.89
N MET A 53 1.30 -5.72 2.01
CA MET A 53 1.99 -4.52 1.50
C MET A 53 2.47 -3.60 2.63
N ALA A 54 1.70 -3.48 3.71
CA ALA A 54 2.08 -2.68 4.87
C ALA A 54 3.37 -3.15 5.56
N MET A 55 3.74 -4.41 5.41
CA MET A 55 4.94 -4.99 6.03
C MET A 55 6.19 -4.83 5.16
N TRP A 56 6.07 -5.05 3.86
CA TRP A 56 7.22 -5.05 2.94
C TRP A 56 7.26 -3.84 2.00
N GLY A 57 6.18 -3.08 1.89
CA GLY A 57 6.08 -1.98 0.92
C GLY A 57 6.98 -0.76 1.19
N ASN A 58 7.65 -0.68 2.35
CA ASN A 58 8.72 0.28 2.63
C ASN A 58 10.10 -0.26 2.17
N CYS A 59 10.09 -0.94 1.05
CA CYS A 59 11.28 -1.54 0.44
C CYS A 59 12.25 -0.50 -0.14
N GLN A 60 13.45 -0.96 -0.48
CA GLN A 60 14.46 -0.12 -1.12
C GLN A 60 13.92 0.50 -2.42
N GLY A 61 14.29 1.75 -2.69
CA GLY A 61 13.72 2.53 -3.79
C GLY A 61 13.83 1.88 -5.18
N TYR A 62 14.89 1.08 -5.44
CA TYR A 62 15.02 0.34 -6.71
C TYR A 62 13.96 -0.75 -6.86
N LEU A 63 13.59 -1.43 -5.77
CA LEU A 63 12.61 -2.49 -5.79
C LEU A 63 11.19 -1.93 -5.92
N SER A 64 10.89 -0.84 -5.24
CA SER A 64 9.64 -0.11 -5.42
C SER A 64 9.45 0.31 -6.87
N LYS A 65 10.51 0.83 -7.52
CA LYS A 65 10.50 1.16 -8.95
C LYS A 65 10.28 -0.09 -9.82
N ALA A 66 10.93 -1.21 -9.52
CA ALA A 66 10.75 -2.46 -10.25
C ALA A 66 9.31 -2.99 -10.15
N LEU A 67 8.71 -2.94 -8.98
CA LEU A 67 7.30 -3.31 -8.77
C LEU A 67 6.36 -2.39 -9.54
N GLN A 68 6.61 -1.07 -9.51
CA GLN A 68 5.85 -0.09 -10.29
C GLN A 68 5.92 -0.39 -11.79
N VAL A 69 7.09 -0.75 -12.31
CA VAL A 69 7.26 -1.16 -13.72
C VAL A 69 6.42 -2.38 -14.04
N GLN A 70 6.38 -3.40 -13.17
CA GLN A 70 5.52 -4.57 -13.40
C GLN A 70 4.04 -4.23 -13.37
N GLN A 71 3.61 -3.37 -12.45
CA GLN A 71 2.24 -2.88 -12.41
C GLN A 71 1.86 -2.16 -13.72
N LEU A 72 2.73 -1.30 -14.25
CA LEU A 72 2.50 -0.61 -15.51
C LEU A 72 2.48 -1.57 -16.71
N LYS A 73 3.34 -2.60 -16.72
CA LYS A 73 3.29 -3.66 -17.74
C LYS A 73 1.95 -4.40 -17.71
N ALA A 74 1.43 -4.69 -16.52
CA ALA A 74 0.10 -5.30 -16.36
C ALA A 74 -1.01 -4.36 -16.85
N ALA A 75 -0.96 -3.07 -16.50
CA ALA A 75 -1.92 -2.07 -16.97
C ALA A 75 -1.94 -1.95 -18.50
N ARG A 76 -0.77 -1.94 -19.15
CA ARG A 76 -0.67 -1.96 -20.61
C ARG A 76 -1.26 -3.24 -21.22
N ALA A 77 -1.04 -4.39 -20.61
CA ALA A 77 -1.63 -5.66 -21.07
C ALA A 77 -3.18 -5.61 -20.99
N VAL A 78 -3.74 -4.94 -19.98
CA VAL A 78 -5.19 -4.75 -19.83
C VAL A 78 -5.72 -3.76 -20.86
N CYS A 79 -5.08 -2.59 -21.01
CA CYS A 79 -5.54 -1.50 -21.87
C CYS A 79 -5.26 -1.72 -23.37
N GLY A 80 -4.38 -2.64 -23.72
CA GLY A 80 -4.04 -2.98 -25.10
C GLY A 80 -3.01 -2.04 -25.75
N TYR A 81 -2.78 -2.24 -27.06
CA TYR A 81 -1.70 -1.58 -27.82
C TYR A 81 -1.71 -0.06 -27.77
N ARG A 82 -2.86 0.57 -27.86
CA ARG A 82 -2.97 2.05 -27.82
C ARG A 82 -2.44 2.67 -26.52
N SER A 83 -2.34 1.90 -25.44
CA SER A 83 -1.87 2.37 -24.15
C SER A 83 -0.36 2.62 -24.05
N PHE A 84 0.42 2.26 -25.06
CA PHE A 84 1.89 2.49 -25.04
C PHE A 84 2.25 3.98 -24.98
N TYR A 85 1.42 4.83 -25.56
CA TYR A 85 1.62 6.29 -25.58
C TYR A 85 0.97 7.00 -24.37
N TRP A 86 0.35 6.26 -23.44
CA TRP A 86 -0.33 6.87 -22.31
C TRP A 86 0.64 7.16 -21.17
N SER A 87 0.41 8.28 -20.49
CA SER A 87 1.09 8.59 -19.24
C SER A 87 0.79 7.54 -18.16
N THR A 88 1.70 7.41 -17.19
CA THR A 88 1.51 6.53 -16.03
C THR A 88 0.18 6.81 -15.31
N SER A 89 -0.14 8.10 -15.11
CA SER A 89 -1.38 8.52 -14.47
C SER A 89 -2.61 8.04 -15.24
N LYS A 90 -2.64 8.23 -16.56
CA LYS A 90 -3.74 7.79 -17.42
C LYS A 90 -3.93 6.27 -17.41
N LEU A 91 -2.82 5.51 -17.44
CA LEU A 91 -2.87 4.04 -17.36
C LEU A 91 -3.49 3.56 -16.05
N LEU A 92 -3.00 4.09 -14.93
CA LEU A 92 -3.48 3.68 -13.61
C LEU A 92 -4.92 4.10 -13.38
N SER A 93 -5.30 5.32 -13.78
CA SER A 93 -6.68 5.81 -13.64
C SER A 93 -7.67 4.99 -14.48
N THR A 94 -7.32 4.61 -15.71
CA THR A 94 -8.16 3.77 -16.58
C THR A 94 -8.41 2.39 -15.98
N CYS A 95 -7.40 1.79 -15.32
CA CYS A 95 -7.55 0.53 -14.59
C CYS A 95 -8.17 0.71 -13.19
N GLY A 96 -8.36 1.94 -12.73
CA GLY A 96 -8.80 2.23 -11.36
C GLY A 96 -7.76 1.84 -10.31
N TRP A 97 -6.47 1.82 -10.65
CA TRP A 97 -5.40 1.41 -9.75
C TRP A 97 -4.68 2.59 -9.10
N LEU A 98 -4.20 2.38 -7.88
CA LEU A 98 -3.24 3.25 -7.22
C LEU A 98 -1.82 2.84 -7.64
N SER A 99 -0.86 3.77 -7.61
CA SER A 99 0.56 3.41 -7.74
C SER A 99 1.02 2.51 -6.59
N VAL A 100 2.15 1.83 -6.75
CA VAL A 100 2.73 0.98 -5.68
C VAL A 100 2.93 1.77 -4.39
N HIS A 101 3.44 3.01 -4.51
CA HIS A 101 3.63 3.89 -3.35
C HIS A 101 2.31 4.32 -2.70
N GLN A 102 1.29 4.64 -3.48
CA GLN A 102 -0.04 4.96 -3.00
C GLN A 102 -0.73 3.76 -2.35
N LEU A 103 -0.57 2.56 -2.91
CA LEU A 103 -1.06 1.30 -2.32
C LEU A 103 -0.44 1.05 -0.95
N TYR A 104 0.89 1.22 -0.85
CA TYR A 104 1.59 1.09 0.43
C TYR A 104 0.97 2.00 1.50
N TRP A 105 0.80 3.28 1.21
CA TRP A 105 0.22 4.22 2.17
C TRP A 105 -1.23 3.89 2.51
N GLN A 106 -2.04 3.50 1.52
CA GLN A 106 -3.41 3.07 1.77
C GLN A 106 -3.46 1.89 2.75
N GLU A 107 -2.60 0.88 2.57
CA GLU A 107 -2.57 -0.29 3.45
C GLU A 107 -2.02 0.04 4.84
N VAL A 108 -0.99 0.88 4.93
CA VAL A 108 -0.44 1.35 6.20
C VAL A 108 -1.51 2.10 7.01
N TYR A 109 -2.20 3.05 6.41
CA TYR A 109 -3.28 3.79 7.09
C TYR A 109 -4.44 2.88 7.48
N THR A 110 -4.80 1.95 6.61
CA THR A 110 -5.88 0.98 6.87
C THR A 110 -5.53 0.08 8.05
N LEU A 111 -4.31 -0.44 8.10
CA LEU A 111 -3.82 -1.26 9.20
C LEU A 111 -3.77 -0.47 10.52
N THR A 112 -3.22 0.75 10.48
CA THR A 112 -3.15 1.64 11.65
C THR A 112 -4.55 1.93 12.20
N HIS A 113 -5.48 2.33 11.34
CA HIS A 113 -6.86 2.59 11.73
C HIS A 113 -7.54 1.35 12.32
N LYS A 114 -7.32 0.17 11.70
CA LYS A 114 -7.84 -1.10 12.21
C LYS A 114 -7.31 -1.41 13.61
N ILE A 115 -6.01 -1.28 13.85
CA ILE A 115 -5.40 -1.52 15.16
C ILE A 115 -5.98 -0.58 16.22
N LEU A 116 -6.15 0.70 15.90
CA LEU A 116 -6.70 1.69 16.82
C LEU A 116 -8.18 1.41 17.17
N LYS A 117 -8.98 1.03 16.20
CA LYS A 117 -10.41 0.74 16.41
C LYS A 117 -10.69 -0.63 17.02
N SER A 118 -9.93 -1.66 16.64
CA SER A 118 -10.17 -3.04 17.11
C SER A 118 -9.44 -3.39 18.41
N THR A 119 -8.54 -2.51 18.89
CA THR A 119 -7.65 -2.77 20.04
C THR A 119 -6.79 -4.05 19.90
N LYS A 120 -6.76 -4.65 18.73
CA LYS A 120 -6.00 -5.87 18.43
C LYS A 120 -5.00 -5.62 17.30
N PRO A 121 -3.78 -6.21 17.38
CA PRO A 121 -3.21 -6.97 18.52
C PRO A 121 -2.94 -6.05 19.72
N VAL A 122 -3.26 -6.52 20.91
CA VAL A 122 -3.22 -5.74 22.18
C VAL A 122 -1.84 -5.11 22.42
N ASN A 123 -0.77 -5.86 22.16
CA ASN A 123 0.61 -5.36 22.37
C ASN A 123 0.93 -4.17 21.45
N ILE A 124 0.51 -4.21 20.20
CA ILE A 124 0.75 -3.12 19.24
C ILE A 124 -0.15 -1.94 19.57
N HIS A 125 -1.43 -2.19 19.83
CA HIS A 125 -2.38 -1.15 20.24
C HIS A 125 -1.88 -0.40 21.48
N ARG A 126 -1.49 -1.13 22.56
CA ARG A 126 -0.96 -0.52 23.78
C ARG A 126 0.24 0.37 23.50
N ARG A 127 1.18 -0.03 22.64
CA ARG A 127 2.34 0.78 22.26
C ARG A 127 1.96 2.01 21.43
N MET A 128 0.93 1.95 20.63
CA MET A 128 0.45 3.10 19.86
C MET A 128 -0.29 4.12 20.72
N VAL A 129 -0.92 3.70 21.81
CA VAL A 129 -1.77 4.53 22.67
C VAL A 129 -1.06 5.00 23.94
N ALA A 130 -0.03 4.28 24.43
CA ALA A 130 0.50 4.38 25.79
C ALA A 130 1.25 5.67 26.17
N ASN A 131 1.42 6.67 25.31
CA ASN A 131 2.21 7.87 25.64
C ASN A 131 1.37 9.13 25.98
N HIS A 132 0.11 9.00 26.34
CA HIS A 132 -0.70 10.13 26.79
C HIS A 132 -0.45 10.55 28.26
N GLN A 133 0.35 9.81 29.03
CA GLN A 133 0.55 10.09 30.46
C GLN A 133 1.59 11.19 30.77
N HIS A 134 2.41 11.59 29.82
CA HIS A 134 3.30 12.73 30.00
C HIS A 134 2.76 13.92 29.21
N GLY A 135 2.29 14.95 29.94
CA GLY A 135 1.60 16.14 29.45
C GLY A 135 2.35 17.04 28.47
N THR A 136 2.91 16.49 27.44
CA THR A 136 3.52 17.20 26.31
C THR A 136 2.47 17.51 25.25
N ARG A 137 2.60 18.67 24.60
CA ARG A 137 1.68 19.32 23.65
C ARG A 137 1.15 18.46 22.46
N ALA A 138 1.40 17.15 22.44
CA ALA A 138 0.91 16.21 21.43
C ALA A 138 -0.36 15.46 21.90
N ALA A 139 -1.26 16.13 22.57
CA ALA A 139 -2.35 15.56 23.37
C ALA A 139 -3.44 14.79 22.60
N ALA A 140 -3.39 14.64 21.28
CA ALA A 140 -4.44 13.95 20.51
C ALA A 140 -3.90 13.00 19.44
N GLY A 141 -2.67 12.54 19.55
CA GLY A 141 -2.01 11.74 18.50
C GLY A 141 -1.69 10.31 18.92
N VAL A 142 -1.57 9.43 17.93
CA VAL A 142 -1.04 8.07 18.12
C VAL A 142 0.44 8.15 18.48
N SER A 143 0.82 7.50 19.56
CA SER A 143 2.19 7.50 20.07
C SER A 143 3.18 6.75 19.17
N ARG A 144 4.44 7.21 19.18
CA ARG A 144 5.57 6.55 18.52
C ARG A 144 6.18 5.45 19.41
N GLY A 145 5.42 4.55 19.96
CA GLY A 145 5.82 3.60 21.00
C GLY A 145 6.98 2.63 20.71
N PHE A 146 7.79 2.87 19.68
CA PHE A 146 8.94 2.03 19.30
C PHE A 146 10.21 2.87 19.37
N GLY A 147 11.20 2.43 20.17
CA GLY A 147 12.46 3.14 20.38
C GLY A 147 13.29 3.40 19.11
N ASN A 148 14.41 4.11 19.27
CA ASN A 148 15.24 4.67 18.19
C ASN A 148 15.75 3.67 17.13
N LEU A 149 15.84 2.37 17.42
CA LEU A 149 16.20 1.33 16.45
C LEU A 149 15.16 1.12 15.35
N THR A 150 13.98 1.69 15.51
CA THR A 150 12.83 1.48 14.62
C THR A 150 12.36 2.77 13.93
N VAL A 151 13.18 3.81 13.87
CA VAL A 151 12.84 5.07 13.15
C VAL A 151 12.45 4.82 11.69
N ARG A 152 12.92 3.72 11.10
CA ARG A 152 12.50 3.21 9.78
C ARG A 152 11.43 2.14 9.86
N SER A 153 10.96 1.73 11.04
CA SER A 153 9.87 0.76 11.10
C SER A 153 8.59 1.38 10.56
N SER A 154 7.89 0.62 9.76
CA SER A 154 6.61 1.01 9.17
C SER A 154 5.64 1.56 10.23
N PHE A 155 5.69 1.05 11.45
CA PHE A 155 4.78 1.43 12.53
C PHE A 155 5.04 2.83 13.12
N ASN A 156 6.30 3.21 13.40
CA ASN A 156 6.60 4.54 13.93
C ASN A 156 6.30 5.63 12.90
N TYR A 157 6.65 5.36 11.66
CA TYR A 157 6.38 6.27 10.57
C TYR A 157 4.88 6.34 10.26
N SER A 158 4.16 5.22 10.38
CA SER A 158 2.72 5.16 10.19
C SER A 158 1.96 5.99 11.22
N ALA A 159 2.34 5.92 12.50
CA ALA A 159 1.72 6.71 13.55
C ALA A 159 1.85 8.22 13.28
N THR A 160 3.06 8.68 12.92
CA THR A 160 3.31 10.08 12.58
C THR A 160 2.46 10.52 11.38
N LYS A 161 2.42 9.72 10.33
CA LYS A 161 1.65 10.03 9.12
C LYS A 161 0.15 9.93 9.35
N TYR A 162 -0.30 8.97 10.16
CA TYR A 162 -1.71 8.83 10.54
C TYR A 162 -2.20 10.07 11.30
N ASN A 163 -1.38 10.65 12.18
CA ASN A 163 -1.72 11.88 12.91
C ASN A 163 -1.94 13.08 11.98
N GLN A 164 -1.27 13.09 10.81
CA GLN A 164 -1.43 14.15 9.81
C GLN A 164 -2.73 14.02 8.98
N LEU A 165 -3.47 12.91 9.12
CA LEU A 165 -4.75 12.76 8.42
C LEU A 165 -5.80 13.74 8.95
N PRO A 166 -6.68 14.25 8.07
CA PRO A 166 -7.84 15.04 8.47
C PRO A 166 -8.76 14.31 9.46
N ALA A 167 -9.39 15.06 10.36
CA ALA A 167 -10.27 14.50 11.39
C ALA A 167 -11.43 13.67 10.80
N ASN A 168 -12.05 14.17 9.73
CA ASN A 168 -13.15 13.48 9.04
C ASN A 168 -12.79 12.07 8.52
N ILE A 169 -11.51 11.82 8.22
CA ILE A 169 -11.04 10.49 7.83
C ILE A 169 -10.82 9.61 9.06
N LYS A 170 -10.19 10.17 10.12
CA LYS A 170 -9.91 9.43 11.37
C LYS A 170 -11.17 9.02 12.11
N GLU A 171 -12.23 9.81 12.02
CA GLU A 171 -13.52 9.59 12.66
C GLU A 171 -14.48 8.72 11.84
N ALA A 172 -14.05 8.17 10.73
CA ALA A 172 -14.88 7.30 9.91
C ALA A 172 -15.54 6.19 10.76
N SER A 173 -16.86 6.05 10.61
CA SER A 173 -17.68 5.15 11.44
C SER A 173 -17.37 3.68 11.22
N ASN A 174 -16.96 3.30 10.00
CA ASN A 174 -16.68 1.92 9.65
C ASN A 174 -15.52 1.79 8.66
N MET A 175 -14.95 0.58 8.56
CA MET A 175 -13.79 0.29 7.70
C MET A 175 -14.03 0.52 6.20
N PRO A 176 -15.17 0.17 5.61
CA PRO A 176 -15.45 0.48 4.21
C PRO A 176 -15.41 1.98 3.90
N THR A 177 -16.04 2.80 4.75
CA THR A 177 -16.02 4.27 4.63
C THR A 177 -14.60 4.80 4.78
N PHE A 178 -13.86 4.34 5.79
CA PHE A 178 -12.45 4.71 5.96
C PHE A 178 -11.63 4.38 4.72
N LYS A 179 -11.72 3.16 4.18
CA LYS A 179 -10.99 2.74 2.97
C LYS A 179 -11.31 3.61 1.76
N ARG A 180 -12.55 4.01 1.59
CA ARG A 180 -12.98 4.90 0.50
C ARG A 180 -12.37 6.30 0.66
N LEU A 181 -12.45 6.89 1.85
CA LEU A 181 -11.93 8.22 2.14
C LEU A 181 -10.40 8.26 2.02
N ILE A 182 -9.70 7.29 2.62
CA ILE A 182 -8.24 7.22 2.56
C ILE A 182 -7.73 7.01 1.13
N ARG A 183 -8.44 6.23 0.30
CA ARG A 183 -8.10 6.05 -1.10
C ARG A 183 -8.11 7.37 -1.86
N SER A 184 -9.17 8.15 -1.72
CA SER A 184 -9.29 9.48 -2.34
C SER A 184 -8.22 10.45 -1.81
N TRP A 185 -7.94 10.41 -0.53
CA TRP A 185 -6.93 11.25 0.09
C TRP A 185 -5.51 10.91 -0.40
N VAL A 186 -5.17 9.64 -0.46
CA VAL A 186 -3.87 9.15 -0.95
C VAL A 186 -3.66 9.52 -2.42
N GLN A 187 -4.68 9.39 -3.25
CA GLN A 187 -4.59 9.80 -4.66
C GLN A 187 -4.23 11.28 -4.84
N LYS A 188 -4.73 12.15 -3.96
CA LYS A 188 -4.50 13.60 -4.02
C LYS A 188 -3.17 14.03 -3.39
N ASN A 189 -2.75 13.39 -2.30
CA ASN A 189 -1.68 13.88 -1.44
C ASN A 189 -0.38 13.09 -1.55
N VAL A 190 -0.43 11.87 -2.08
CA VAL A 190 0.75 11.02 -2.27
C VAL A 190 1.13 11.05 -3.75
N LYS A 191 2.29 11.65 -4.06
CA LYS A 191 2.79 11.75 -5.44
C LYS A 191 3.03 10.36 -6.05
N LEU A 192 2.83 10.29 -7.36
CA LEU A 192 3.14 9.12 -8.18
C LEU A 192 4.64 8.83 -8.22
#